data_3a6da52efd872114c850b654af0363d9
#
_entry.id   3a6da52efd872114c850b654af0363d9
#
_cell.length_a   1.000
_cell.length_b   1.000
_cell.length_c   1.000
_cell.angle_alpha   90.00
_cell.angle_beta   90.00
_cell.angle_gamma   90.00
#
_symmetry.space_group_name_H-M   'P 1'
#
loop_
_entity.id
_entity.type
_entity.pdbx_description
1 polymer ?
#
loop_
_entity_poly.entity_id
_entity_poly.type
_entity_poly.pdbx_seq_one_letter_code
_entity_poly.pdbx_strand_id
1 'polypeptide(L)'
;MRLFSFSSICKTLLLAAWLGLGHAWAAQPLPVVTSFSILADVTQHIGGERVAVQPLVAADTDAHSYQMTPADVRKIRAARLLLVNGLGLESAPLQRAMRNSKIPLAVATKGIAPLASAHDHDHGHAHGHKHAHSHKHDHGHAHGEHDPHVWQDPVRMQTYARNIADALIQADPAGRAHYEQRLAAYQRELQQLHSWAEQQFAAIPAAQRKVLTAHDAFAYLGKRYQLAFIAPLGTNSDSQPSARAVALIIQQIRTENVRAIFLENVKDARLLQQIARETGVPVQ
;
A
#
# COMPACT_ATOMS: atom_id res chain seq x y z
N MET A 1 61.68 -68.24 -10.82
CA MET A 1 61.21 -67.06 -11.55
C MET A 1 59.73 -66.96 -11.31
N ARG A 2 59.28 -66.13 -10.38
CA ARG A 2 57.83 -65.95 -10.06
C ARG A 2 57.49 -64.49 -10.39
N LEU A 3 56.62 -64.32 -11.38
CA LEU A 3 56.05 -63.02 -11.77
C LEU A 3 54.90 -62.70 -10.81
N PHE A 4 55.03 -61.66 -10.04
CA PHE A 4 53.95 -61.08 -9.23
C PHE A 4 53.08 -60.14 -10.06
N SER A 5 51.83 -60.45 -10.14
CA SER A 5 50.79 -59.68 -10.82
C SER A 5 50.41 -58.42 -10.00
N PHE A 6 50.69 -57.24 -10.55
CA PHE A 6 50.28 -55.92 -10.07
C PHE A 6 48.94 -55.55 -10.72
N SER A 7 47.81 -56.09 -10.24
CA SER A 7 46.53 -55.72 -10.80
C SER A 7 45.35 -55.82 -9.83
N SER A 8 45.43 -55.23 -8.64
CA SER A 8 44.26 -55.27 -7.72
C SER A 8 44.09 -54.05 -6.82
N ILE A 9 44.88 -52.95 -6.95
CA ILE A 9 44.77 -51.81 -6.02
C ILE A 9 44.07 -50.59 -6.65
N CYS A 10 43.72 -50.63 -7.94
CA CYS A 10 43.19 -49.44 -8.64
C CYS A 10 41.65 -49.38 -8.75
N LYS A 11 40.91 -50.37 -8.17
CA LYS A 11 39.44 -50.42 -8.29
C LYS A 11 38.64 -49.97 -7.07
N THR A 12 39.28 -49.60 -5.95
CA THR A 12 38.59 -49.22 -4.71
C THR A 12 38.58 -47.71 -4.41
N LEU A 13 39.10 -46.83 -5.27
CA LEU A 13 39.15 -45.40 -5.04
C LEU A 13 38.15 -44.58 -5.88
N LEU A 14 37.29 -45.23 -6.68
CA LEU A 14 36.29 -44.53 -7.53
C LEU A 14 34.83 -44.54 -6.98
N LEU A 15 34.60 -45.12 -5.80
CA LEU A 15 33.25 -45.26 -5.24
C LEU A 15 32.91 -44.28 -4.10
N ALA A 16 33.87 -43.38 -3.74
CA ALA A 16 33.66 -42.44 -2.61
C ALA A 16 33.33 -41.00 -3.00
N ALA A 17 33.21 -40.67 -4.33
CA ALA A 17 32.98 -39.29 -4.81
C ALA A 17 31.52 -38.96 -5.16
N TRP A 18 30.54 -39.82 -4.84
CA TRP A 18 29.14 -39.65 -5.23
C TRP A 18 28.16 -39.31 -4.09
N LEU A 19 28.63 -38.95 -2.90
CA LEU A 19 27.79 -38.64 -1.73
C LEU A 19 27.76 -37.15 -1.34
N GLY A 20 27.98 -36.24 -2.26
CA GLY A 20 28.09 -34.77 -1.97
C GLY A 20 27.14 -33.87 -2.75
N LEU A 21 26.28 -34.38 -3.65
CA LEU A 21 25.24 -33.56 -4.28
C LEU A 21 24.00 -33.58 -3.37
N GLY A 22 24.10 -32.95 -2.21
CA GLY A 22 22.93 -32.55 -1.45
C GLY A 22 22.05 -31.75 -2.39
N HIS A 23 20.93 -32.33 -2.81
CA HIS A 23 19.85 -31.59 -3.45
C HIS A 23 19.45 -30.51 -2.45
N ALA A 24 19.90 -29.27 -2.68
CA ALA A 24 19.31 -28.13 -2.03
C ALA A 24 17.84 -28.12 -2.48
N TRP A 25 16.98 -28.76 -1.69
CA TRP A 25 15.56 -28.67 -1.87
C TRP A 25 15.24 -27.20 -1.77
N ALA A 26 14.95 -26.57 -2.92
CA ALA A 26 14.52 -25.18 -2.92
C ALA A 26 13.34 -25.10 -1.96
N ALA A 27 13.53 -24.38 -0.86
CA ALA A 27 12.46 -24.22 0.13
C ALA A 27 11.25 -23.65 -0.61
N GLN A 28 10.08 -24.25 -0.41
CA GLN A 28 8.85 -23.76 -1.02
C GLN A 28 8.65 -22.30 -0.62
N PRO A 29 8.33 -21.40 -1.56
CA PRO A 29 8.10 -19.99 -1.25
C PRO A 29 7.01 -19.85 -0.17
N LEU A 30 7.25 -18.94 0.79
CA LEU A 30 6.30 -18.64 1.86
C LEU A 30 5.02 -18.06 1.26
N PRO A 31 3.83 -18.69 1.42
CA PRO A 31 2.57 -18.11 0.95
C PRO A 31 2.19 -16.89 1.79
N VAL A 32 2.18 -15.71 1.17
CA VAL A 32 1.83 -14.43 1.80
C VAL A 32 0.60 -13.86 1.12
N VAL A 33 -0.40 -13.47 1.90
CA VAL A 33 -1.56 -12.73 1.40
C VAL A 33 -1.51 -11.31 1.92
N THR A 34 -1.68 -10.36 1.02
CA THR A 34 -1.71 -8.92 1.31
C THR A 34 -3.11 -8.36 1.06
N SER A 35 -3.48 -7.31 1.77
CA SER A 35 -4.80 -6.68 1.60
C SER A 35 -4.97 -6.06 0.21
N PHE A 36 -3.92 -5.48 -0.38
CA PHE A 36 -4.01 -4.80 -1.68
C PHE A 36 -2.69 -4.84 -2.47
N SER A 37 -2.76 -4.42 -3.73
CA SER A 37 -1.70 -4.58 -4.73
C SER A 37 -0.40 -3.84 -4.41
N ILE A 38 -0.44 -2.61 -3.90
CA ILE A 38 0.78 -1.84 -3.56
C ILE A 38 1.55 -2.54 -2.42
N LEU A 39 0.83 -3.03 -1.41
CA LEU A 39 1.44 -3.82 -0.35
C LEU A 39 2.03 -5.14 -0.88
N ALA A 40 1.38 -5.75 -1.88
CA ALA A 40 1.90 -6.95 -2.53
C ALA A 40 3.21 -6.67 -3.26
N ASP A 41 3.28 -5.57 -4.00
CA ASP A 41 4.48 -5.15 -4.72
C ASP A 41 5.68 -4.96 -3.79
N VAL A 42 5.50 -4.17 -2.73
CA VAL A 42 6.56 -3.97 -1.71
C VAL A 42 6.96 -5.29 -1.05
N THR A 43 5.98 -6.14 -0.73
CA THR A 43 6.24 -7.47 -0.14
C THR A 43 7.05 -8.36 -1.09
N GLN A 44 6.71 -8.35 -2.39
CA GLN A 44 7.45 -9.09 -3.41
C GLN A 44 8.88 -8.56 -3.59
N HIS A 45 9.06 -7.24 -3.56
CA HIS A 45 10.38 -6.62 -3.63
C HIS A 45 11.28 -7.05 -2.47
N ILE A 46 10.75 -7.13 -1.25
CA ILE A 46 11.51 -7.53 -0.06
C ILE A 46 11.66 -9.05 0.01
N GLY A 47 10.61 -9.79 -0.35
CA GLY A 47 10.57 -11.25 -0.24
C GLY A 47 11.35 -11.98 -1.33
N GLY A 48 11.40 -11.41 -2.54
CA GLY A 48 12.03 -12.04 -3.71
C GLY A 48 11.42 -13.41 -4.02
N GLU A 49 12.26 -14.36 -4.37
CA GLU A 49 11.88 -15.75 -4.67
C GLU A 49 11.48 -16.57 -3.43
N ARG A 50 11.71 -16.06 -2.22
CA ARG A 50 11.35 -16.76 -0.98
C ARG A 50 9.87 -16.61 -0.61
N VAL A 51 9.09 -15.78 -1.31
CA VAL A 51 7.68 -15.55 -1.04
C VAL A 51 6.82 -15.80 -2.28
N ALA A 52 5.59 -16.25 -2.06
CA ALA A 52 4.52 -16.31 -3.06
C ALA A 52 3.42 -15.35 -2.60
N VAL A 53 3.43 -14.13 -3.13
CA VAL A 53 2.54 -13.05 -2.69
C VAL A 53 1.27 -13.02 -3.50
N GLN A 54 0.12 -12.94 -2.84
CA GLN A 54 -1.19 -12.81 -3.45
C GLN A 54 -1.96 -11.64 -2.84
N PRO A 55 -2.28 -10.58 -3.59
CA PRO A 55 -3.18 -9.52 -3.12
C PRO A 55 -4.63 -10.02 -3.10
N LEU A 56 -5.42 -9.51 -2.14
CA LEU A 56 -6.87 -9.65 -2.15
C LEU A 56 -7.49 -8.62 -3.10
N VAL A 57 -7.14 -7.36 -2.94
CA VAL A 57 -7.52 -6.31 -3.87
C VAL A 57 -6.46 -6.19 -4.96
N ALA A 58 -6.85 -6.47 -6.20
CA ALA A 58 -5.95 -6.40 -7.36
C ALA A 58 -5.59 -4.94 -7.72
N ALA A 59 -4.61 -4.77 -8.61
CA ALA A 59 -4.35 -3.48 -9.23
C ALA A 59 -5.62 -2.95 -9.93
N ASP A 60 -5.70 -1.65 -10.09
CA ASP A 60 -6.81 -0.93 -10.74
C ASP A 60 -8.19 -1.15 -10.06
N THR A 61 -8.18 -1.58 -8.80
CA THR A 61 -9.38 -1.78 -8.00
C THR A 61 -9.32 -0.90 -6.75
N ASP A 62 -10.43 -0.23 -6.42
CA ASP A 62 -10.54 0.59 -5.23
C ASP A 62 -10.53 -0.27 -3.96
N ALA A 63 -9.50 -0.08 -3.13
CA ALA A 63 -9.34 -0.83 -1.88
C ALA A 63 -10.36 -0.42 -0.80
N HIS A 64 -10.88 0.82 -0.83
CA HIS A 64 -11.82 1.32 0.18
C HIS A 64 -13.20 0.66 0.06
N SER A 65 -13.67 0.46 -1.18
CA SER A 65 -14.99 -0.10 -1.49
C SER A 65 -14.99 -1.60 -1.76
N TYR A 66 -13.82 -2.25 -1.61
CA TYR A 66 -13.67 -3.65 -1.96
C TYR A 66 -14.58 -4.58 -1.16
N GLN A 67 -15.35 -5.40 -1.88
CA GLN A 67 -16.21 -6.43 -1.31
C GLN A 67 -15.53 -7.79 -1.39
N MET A 68 -15.34 -8.42 -0.21
CA MET A 68 -14.67 -9.71 -0.10
C MET A 68 -15.48 -10.84 -0.77
N THR A 69 -14.80 -11.72 -1.48
CA THR A 69 -15.37 -12.85 -2.20
C THR A 69 -15.07 -14.18 -1.48
N PRO A 70 -15.81 -15.28 -1.80
CA PRO A 70 -15.45 -16.62 -1.31
C PRO A 70 -14.05 -17.08 -1.76
N ALA A 71 -13.53 -16.57 -2.87
CA ALA A 71 -12.17 -16.85 -3.32
C ALA A 71 -11.13 -16.25 -2.36
N ASP A 72 -11.39 -15.07 -1.80
CA ASP A 72 -10.48 -14.42 -0.86
C ASP A 72 -10.39 -15.18 0.47
N VAL A 73 -11.50 -15.75 0.91
CA VAL A 73 -11.50 -16.64 2.09
C VAL A 73 -10.58 -17.85 1.87
N ARG A 74 -10.58 -18.42 0.65
CA ARG A 74 -9.67 -19.53 0.31
C ARG A 74 -8.22 -19.09 0.30
N LYS A 75 -7.90 -17.91 -0.30
CA LYS A 75 -6.55 -17.34 -0.28
C LYS A 75 -6.06 -17.13 1.16
N ILE A 76 -6.89 -16.48 2.00
CA ILE A 76 -6.57 -16.24 3.41
C ILE A 76 -6.24 -17.54 4.12
N ARG A 77 -7.06 -18.59 3.94
CA ARG A 77 -6.84 -19.89 4.60
C ARG A 77 -5.57 -20.60 4.13
N ALA A 78 -5.12 -20.38 2.92
CA ALA A 78 -3.91 -20.97 2.36
C ALA A 78 -2.63 -20.20 2.74
N ALA A 79 -2.74 -19.00 3.29
CA ALA A 79 -1.61 -18.17 3.66
C ALA A 79 -0.88 -18.67 4.91
N ARG A 80 0.41 -18.36 5.00
CA ARG A 80 1.25 -18.52 6.18
C ARG A 80 1.51 -17.18 6.89
N LEU A 81 1.29 -16.08 6.19
CA LEU A 81 1.39 -14.71 6.69
C LEU A 81 0.35 -13.84 6.01
N LEU A 82 -0.30 -12.98 6.79
CA LEU A 82 -1.19 -11.93 6.31
C LEU A 82 -0.56 -10.57 6.56
N LEU A 83 -0.64 -9.70 5.57
CA LEU A 83 -0.19 -8.32 5.66
C LEU A 83 -1.35 -7.38 5.33
N VAL A 84 -1.53 -6.36 6.15
CA VAL A 84 -2.53 -5.29 5.95
C VAL A 84 -1.86 -3.94 6.01
N ASN A 85 -2.46 -2.96 5.34
CA ASN A 85 -2.04 -1.57 5.46
C ASN A 85 -2.32 -1.05 6.88
N GLY A 86 -3.56 -1.18 7.33
CA GLY A 86 -4.07 -0.55 8.55
C GLY A 86 -4.62 0.85 8.29
N LEU A 87 -4.76 1.65 9.35
CA LEU A 87 -5.29 3.02 9.30
C LEU A 87 -6.69 3.13 8.66
N GLY A 88 -7.47 2.05 8.65
CA GLY A 88 -8.83 2.05 8.11
C GLY A 88 -8.93 1.86 6.59
N LEU A 89 -7.84 1.52 5.88
CA LEU A 89 -7.90 1.23 4.45
C LEU A 89 -8.81 0.05 4.15
N GLU A 90 -8.63 -1.05 4.88
CA GLU A 90 -9.38 -2.27 4.66
C GLU A 90 -10.82 -2.15 5.19
N SER A 91 -11.78 -2.62 4.39
CA SER A 91 -13.16 -2.67 4.82
C SER A 91 -13.34 -3.53 6.09
N ALA A 92 -14.32 -3.21 6.93
CA ALA A 92 -14.57 -3.92 8.18
C ALA A 92 -14.80 -5.44 8.02
N PRO A 93 -15.51 -5.93 6.97
CA PRO A 93 -15.60 -7.37 6.69
C PRO A 93 -14.25 -8.01 6.42
N LEU A 94 -13.38 -7.37 5.60
CA LEU A 94 -12.05 -7.86 5.28
C LEU A 94 -11.17 -7.93 6.53
N GLN A 95 -11.14 -6.87 7.32
CA GLN A 95 -10.41 -6.84 8.58
C GLN A 95 -10.85 -7.97 9.54
N ARG A 96 -12.17 -8.20 9.68
CA ARG A 96 -12.69 -9.29 10.53
C ARG A 96 -12.26 -10.66 10.01
N ALA A 97 -12.34 -10.89 8.69
CA ALA A 97 -11.95 -12.17 8.10
C ALA A 97 -10.46 -12.48 8.34
N MET A 98 -9.59 -11.49 8.14
CA MET A 98 -8.15 -11.65 8.34
C MET A 98 -7.82 -11.89 9.84
N ARG A 99 -8.39 -11.11 10.75
CA ARG A 99 -8.18 -11.30 12.20
C ARG A 99 -8.69 -12.66 12.72
N ASN A 100 -9.83 -13.12 12.21
CA ASN A 100 -10.44 -14.38 12.66
C ASN A 100 -9.79 -15.63 12.04
N SER A 101 -8.90 -15.47 11.06
CA SER A 101 -8.24 -16.59 10.37
C SER A 101 -7.26 -17.38 11.24
N LYS A 102 -6.80 -16.80 12.37
CA LYS A 102 -5.73 -17.33 13.24
C LYS A 102 -4.35 -17.43 12.57
N ILE A 103 -4.20 -16.91 11.36
CA ILE A 103 -2.92 -16.82 10.66
C ILE A 103 -2.18 -15.58 11.18
N PRO A 104 -0.85 -15.63 11.36
CA PRO A 104 -0.05 -14.46 11.72
C PRO A 104 -0.39 -13.26 10.84
N LEU A 105 -0.71 -12.13 11.46
CA LEU A 105 -1.12 -10.89 10.81
C LEU A 105 -0.18 -9.76 11.21
N ALA A 106 0.39 -9.04 10.24
CA ALA A 106 1.17 -7.85 10.49
C ALA A 106 0.58 -6.62 9.78
N VAL A 107 0.77 -5.47 10.41
CA VAL A 107 0.29 -4.16 9.94
C VAL A 107 1.48 -3.37 9.43
N ALA A 108 1.48 -3.03 8.15
CA ALA A 108 2.61 -2.37 7.50
C ALA A 108 2.80 -0.91 7.98
N THR A 109 1.73 -0.23 8.39
CA THR A 109 1.78 1.15 8.92
C THR A 109 2.11 1.23 10.41
N LYS A 110 2.40 0.10 11.08
CA LYS A 110 2.72 0.10 12.52
C LYS A 110 3.86 1.06 12.84
N GLY A 111 3.65 1.95 13.85
CA GLY A 111 4.66 2.91 14.30
C GLY A 111 4.86 4.13 13.38
N ILE A 112 4.12 4.23 12.27
CA ILE A 112 4.10 5.44 11.44
C ILE A 112 3.06 6.40 12.02
N ALA A 113 3.47 7.64 12.32
CA ALA A 113 2.54 8.68 12.77
C ALA A 113 1.59 9.05 11.62
N PRO A 114 0.27 8.79 11.74
CA PRO A 114 -0.66 9.07 10.65
C PRO A 114 -0.95 10.57 10.53
N LEU A 115 -1.40 10.98 9.33
CA LEU A 115 -2.12 12.23 9.15
C LEU A 115 -3.60 12.02 9.51
N ALA A 116 -4.26 13.07 9.99
CA ALA A 116 -5.71 13.06 10.12
C ALA A 116 -6.35 13.00 8.72
N SER A 117 -7.44 12.26 8.57
CA SER A 117 -8.28 12.40 7.38
C SER A 117 -8.82 13.82 7.31
N ALA A 118 -8.86 14.42 6.13
CA ALA A 118 -9.60 15.65 5.93
C ALA A 118 -11.09 15.31 6.10
N HIS A 119 -11.59 15.49 7.32
CA HIS A 119 -13.04 15.53 7.52
C HIS A 119 -13.57 16.78 6.84
N ASP A 120 -14.68 16.64 6.13
CA ASP A 120 -15.48 17.78 5.70
C ASP A 120 -15.59 18.76 6.88
N HIS A 121 -14.90 19.89 6.74
CA HIS A 121 -15.07 20.98 7.70
C HIS A 121 -16.54 21.38 7.63
N ASP A 122 -17.27 20.91 8.62
CA ASP A 122 -18.62 21.28 8.95
C ASP A 122 -18.81 22.79 8.67
N HIS A 123 -19.64 23.10 7.69
CA HIS A 123 -20.13 24.45 7.52
C HIS A 123 -21.01 24.75 8.73
N GLY A 124 -20.37 25.24 9.78
CA GLY A 124 -20.97 25.62 11.03
C GLY A 124 -22.11 26.61 10.82
N HIS A 125 -23.31 26.10 10.71
CA HIS A 125 -24.52 26.86 11.01
C HIS A 125 -24.76 26.79 12.52
N ALA A 126 -24.31 27.85 13.21
CA ALA A 126 -24.67 28.10 14.58
C ALA A 126 -26.19 28.36 14.65
N HIS A 127 -26.97 27.32 14.95
CA HIS A 127 -28.31 27.44 15.51
C HIS A 127 -28.35 26.68 16.83
N GLY A 128 -28.30 27.47 17.90
CA GLY A 128 -28.50 26.95 19.24
C GLY A 128 -29.96 26.46 19.40
N HIS A 129 -30.14 25.16 19.62
CA HIS A 129 -31.28 24.61 20.33
C HIS A 129 -30.80 23.45 21.18
N LYS A 130 -30.87 23.67 22.52
CA LYS A 130 -30.69 22.62 23.52
C LYS A 130 -31.94 21.72 23.47
N HIS A 131 -31.78 20.49 23.04
CA HIS A 131 -32.67 19.40 23.45
C HIS A 131 -31.83 18.17 23.74
N ALA A 132 -31.80 17.78 25.00
CA ALA A 132 -31.26 16.53 25.48
C ALA A 132 -32.21 15.39 25.13
N HIS A 133 -31.88 14.53 24.19
CA HIS A 133 -32.41 13.19 24.07
C HIS A 133 -31.29 12.22 23.73
N SER A 134 -30.96 11.41 24.72
CA SER A 134 -30.07 10.27 24.63
C SER A 134 -30.76 9.16 23.83
N HIS A 135 -30.38 8.96 22.57
CA HIS A 135 -30.60 7.72 21.85
C HIS A 135 -29.27 7.26 21.27
N LYS A 136 -28.67 6.25 21.93
CA LYS A 136 -27.59 5.45 21.37
C LYS A 136 -28.15 4.67 20.18
N HIS A 137 -27.94 5.17 18.97
CA HIS A 137 -27.97 4.37 17.77
C HIS A 137 -26.53 4.24 17.29
N ASP A 138 -25.92 3.13 17.67
CA ASP A 138 -24.62 2.69 17.21
C ASP A 138 -24.76 2.18 15.76
N HIS A 139 -24.77 3.08 14.81
CA HIS A 139 -24.55 2.79 13.40
C HIS A 139 -23.13 3.27 13.06
N GLY A 140 -22.13 2.51 13.58
CA GLY A 140 -20.73 2.77 13.35
C GLY A 140 -20.31 2.55 11.89
N HIS A 141 -20.52 3.53 11.05
CA HIS A 141 -19.63 3.75 9.93
C HIS A 141 -18.38 4.41 10.52
N ALA A 142 -17.42 3.62 10.96
CA ALA A 142 -16.11 4.11 11.37
C ALA A 142 -15.39 4.62 10.12
N HIS A 143 -15.67 5.84 9.73
CA HIS A 143 -14.79 6.62 8.86
C HIS A 143 -13.47 6.74 9.63
N GLY A 144 -12.36 6.24 9.06
CA GLY A 144 -11.08 6.23 9.75
C GLY A 144 -10.68 7.65 10.14
N GLU A 145 -10.32 7.86 11.41
CA GLU A 145 -9.81 9.14 11.91
C GLU A 145 -8.50 9.55 11.20
N HIS A 146 -7.90 8.63 10.46
CA HIS A 146 -6.56 8.75 9.86
C HIS A 146 -6.56 8.48 8.36
N ASP A 147 -5.72 9.24 7.66
CA ASP A 147 -5.43 9.01 6.26
C ASP A 147 -4.59 7.73 6.10
N PRO A 148 -5.07 6.71 5.34
CA PRO A 148 -4.37 5.45 5.17
C PRO A 148 -3.28 5.47 4.09
N HIS A 149 -3.18 6.52 3.25
CA HIS A 149 -2.37 6.57 2.04
C HIS A 149 -0.88 6.86 2.29
N VAL A 150 -0.31 6.21 3.31
CA VAL A 150 1.08 6.38 3.77
C VAL A 150 2.11 6.12 2.66
N TRP A 151 1.79 5.25 1.70
CA TRP A 151 2.67 4.86 0.60
C TRP A 151 2.99 6.01 -0.38
N GLN A 152 2.29 7.13 -0.28
CA GLN A 152 2.57 8.33 -1.05
C GLN A 152 3.80 9.13 -0.53
N ASP A 153 4.42 8.71 0.58
CA ASP A 153 5.61 9.35 1.15
C ASP A 153 6.80 8.36 1.21
N PRO A 154 7.82 8.51 0.34
CA PRO A 154 8.97 7.60 0.29
C PRO A 154 9.73 7.47 1.61
N VAL A 155 9.74 8.52 2.43
CA VAL A 155 10.42 8.48 3.74
C VAL A 155 9.66 7.61 4.73
N ARG A 156 8.31 7.68 4.75
CA ARG A 156 7.46 6.81 5.57
C ARG A 156 7.48 5.37 5.07
N MET A 157 7.64 5.17 3.77
CA MET A 157 7.77 3.85 3.16
C MET A 157 9.01 3.09 3.63
N GLN A 158 10.03 3.75 4.16
CA GLN A 158 11.17 3.04 4.78
C GLN A 158 10.75 2.25 6.04
N THR A 159 9.88 2.83 6.89
CA THR A 159 9.31 2.12 8.05
C THR A 159 8.31 1.06 7.61
N TYR A 160 7.48 1.36 6.63
CA TYR A 160 6.53 0.43 6.03
C TYR A 160 7.23 -0.85 5.51
N ALA A 161 8.29 -0.68 4.72
CA ALA A 161 9.11 -1.76 4.20
C ALA A 161 9.80 -2.58 5.32
N ARG A 162 10.28 -1.91 6.37
CA ARG A 162 10.87 -2.57 7.53
C ARG A 162 9.85 -3.45 8.24
N ASN A 163 8.63 -2.96 8.47
CA ASN A 163 7.57 -3.75 9.11
C ASN A 163 7.24 -5.02 8.31
N ILE A 164 7.27 -4.93 6.97
CA ILE A 164 7.08 -6.08 6.09
C ILE A 164 8.25 -7.06 6.25
N ALA A 165 9.50 -6.58 6.19
CA ALA A 165 10.68 -7.43 6.35
C ALA A 165 10.69 -8.15 7.70
N ASP A 166 10.37 -7.46 8.79
CA ASP A 166 10.29 -8.03 10.13
C ASP A 166 9.22 -9.14 10.20
N ALA A 167 8.06 -8.94 9.57
CA ALA A 167 7.01 -9.97 9.49
C ALA A 167 7.45 -11.18 8.67
N LEU A 168 8.15 -10.99 7.56
CA LEU A 168 8.71 -12.07 6.75
C LEU A 168 9.76 -12.86 7.53
N ILE A 169 10.65 -12.17 8.26
CA ILE A 169 11.69 -12.81 9.11
C ILE A 169 11.05 -13.65 10.23
N GLN A 170 9.95 -13.17 10.83
CA GLN A 170 9.22 -13.93 11.84
C GLN A 170 8.57 -15.18 11.26
N ALA A 171 8.02 -15.11 10.03
CA ALA A 171 7.36 -16.23 9.38
C ALA A 171 8.35 -17.23 8.73
N ASP A 172 9.52 -16.77 8.31
CA ASP A 172 10.61 -17.54 7.70
C ASP A 172 11.97 -17.07 8.26
N PRO A 173 12.36 -17.50 9.47
CA PRO A 173 13.63 -17.09 10.09
C PRO A 173 14.88 -17.51 9.28
N ALA A 174 14.78 -18.57 8.48
CA ALA A 174 15.88 -19.02 7.62
C ALA A 174 16.19 -18.03 6.49
N GLY A 175 15.22 -17.20 6.10
CA GLY A 175 15.35 -16.16 5.09
C GLY A 175 15.89 -14.82 5.60
N ARG A 176 16.21 -14.67 6.89
CA ARG A 176 16.60 -13.39 7.51
C ARG A 176 17.59 -12.59 6.69
N ALA A 177 18.73 -13.15 6.38
CA ALA A 177 19.79 -12.44 5.65
C ALA A 177 19.34 -11.96 4.26
N HIS A 178 18.52 -12.77 3.57
CA HIS A 178 17.93 -12.43 2.28
C HIS A 178 16.98 -11.22 2.41
N TYR A 179 16.07 -11.24 3.38
CA TYR A 179 15.12 -10.15 3.58
C TYR A 179 15.80 -8.85 4.02
N GLU A 180 16.80 -8.92 4.91
CA GLU A 180 17.58 -7.77 5.36
C GLU A 180 18.38 -7.13 4.20
N GLN A 181 18.99 -7.94 3.34
CA GLN A 181 19.71 -7.45 2.15
C GLN A 181 18.76 -6.73 1.18
N ARG A 182 17.61 -7.32 0.88
CA ARG A 182 16.62 -6.74 -0.03
C ARG A 182 15.95 -5.50 0.56
N LEU A 183 15.65 -5.49 1.86
CA LEU A 183 15.18 -4.31 2.57
C LEU A 183 16.17 -3.14 2.42
N ALA A 184 17.47 -3.41 2.66
CA ALA A 184 18.50 -2.38 2.54
C ALA A 184 18.62 -1.83 1.10
N ALA A 185 18.43 -2.67 0.07
CA ALA A 185 18.38 -2.23 -1.32
C ALA A 185 17.15 -1.35 -1.58
N TYR A 186 15.97 -1.80 -1.19
CA TYR A 186 14.72 -1.06 -1.37
C TYR A 186 14.71 0.29 -0.63
N GLN A 187 15.29 0.34 0.58
CA GLN A 187 15.43 1.61 1.32
C GLN A 187 16.36 2.60 0.62
N ARG A 188 17.43 2.14 -0.07
CA ARG A 188 18.27 3.02 -0.90
C ARG A 188 17.50 3.58 -2.10
N GLU A 189 16.68 2.75 -2.75
CA GLU A 189 15.84 3.20 -3.87
C GLU A 189 14.81 4.24 -3.41
N LEU A 190 14.16 4.03 -2.26
CA LEU A 190 13.26 5.02 -1.65
C LEU A 190 13.96 6.33 -1.31
N GLN A 191 15.20 6.27 -0.83
CA GLN A 191 15.98 7.47 -0.55
C GLN A 191 16.37 8.23 -1.83
N GLN A 192 16.74 7.51 -2.88
CA GLN A 192 17.01 8.10 -4.20
C GLN A 192 15.77 8.76 -4.79
N LEU A 193 14.63 8.06 -4.72
CA LEU A 193 13.33 8.60 -5.14
C LEU A 193 12.97 9.87 -4.36
N HIS A 194 13.16 9.86 -3.04
CA HIS A 194 12.92 11.04 -2.20
C HIS A 194 13.78 12.23 -2.66
N SER A 195 15.08 12.03 -2.79
CA SER A 195 16.01 13.10 -3.19
C SER A 195 15.69 13.65 -4.60
N TRP A 196 15.36 12.77 -5.53
CA TRP A 196 14.94 13.16 -6.87
C TRP A 196 13.64 13.96 -6.83
N ALA A 197 12.61 13.45 -6.13
CA ALA A 197 11.31 14.13 -6.02
C ALA A 197 11.43 15.50 -5.35
N GLU A 198 12.25 15.61 -4.29
CA GLU A 198 12.52 16.88 -3.61
C GLU A 198 13.09 17.92 -4.58
N GLN A 199 14.06 17.54 -5.41
CA GLN A 199 14.63 18.43 -6.44
C GLN A 199 13.59 18.84 -7.50
N GLN A 200 12.80 17.86 -8.01
CA GLN A 200 11.81 18.14 -9.04
C GLN A 200 10.71 19.09 -8.53
N PHE A 201 10.16 18.80 -7.36
CA PHE A 201 9.09 19.63 -6.78
C PHE A 201 9.60 20.99 -6.29
N ALA A 202 10.84 21.09 -5.81
CA ALA A 202 11.44 22.36 -5.45
C ALA A 202 11.58 23.32 -6.66
N ALA A 203 11.79 22.77 -7.86
CA ALA A 203 11.88 23.56 -9.09
C ALA A 203 10.54 24.19 -9.53
N ILE A 204 9.40 23.69 -9.04
CA ILE A 204 8.08 24.25 -9.35
C ILE A 204 7.83 25.46 -8.47
N PRO A 205 7.49 26.63 -9.02
CA PRO A 205 7.13 27.82 -8.22
C PRO A 205 5.95 27.52 -7.27
N ALA A 206 6.00 28.01 -6.03
CA ALA A 206 4.99 27.73 -5.01
C ALA A 206 3.54 28.02 -5.47
N ALA A 207 3.33 29.10 -6.24
CA ALA A 207 2.04 29.46 -6.81
C ALA A 207 1.50 28.46 -7.87
N GLN A 208 2.33 27.52 -8.33
CA GLN A 208 1.98 26.51 -9.33
C GLN A 208 1.87 25.09 -8.75
N ARG A 209 2.02 24.93 -7.43
CA ARG A 209 2.00 23.61 -6.74
C ARG A 209 0.59 23.20 -6.31
N LYS A 210 -0.45 23.64 -7.02
CA LYS A 210 -1.84 23.27 -6.75
C LYS A 210 -2.39 22.42 -7.87
N VAL A 211 -2.90 21.24 -7.52
CA VAL A 211 -3.39 20.24 -8.46
C VAL A 211 -4.72 19.67 -7.98
N LEU A 212 -5.53 19.15 -8.90
CA LEU A 212 -6.76 18.43 -8.61
C LEU A 212 -6.55 16.95 -8.85
N THR A 213 -7.02 16.11 -7.91
CA THR A 213 -7.08 14.65 -8.00
C THR A 213 -8.51 14.17 -7.81
N ALA A 214 -8.81 12.89 -8.05
CA ALA A 214 -10.19 12.39 -7.94
C ALA A 214 -10.65 12.27 -6.48
N HIS A 215 -9.79 11.78 -5.59
CA HIS A 215 -10.07 11.66 -4.17
C HIS A 215 -8.89 12.14 -3.31
N ASP A 216 -9.12 12.33 -2.02
CA ASP A 216 -8.11 12.81 -1.08
C ASP A 216 -7.16 11.68 -0.64
N ALA A 217 -6.20 11.34 -1.49
CA ALA A 217 -5.23 10.27 -1.26
C ALA A 217 -3.77 10.76 -1.20
N PHE A 218 -3.51 12.04 -1.39
CA PHE A 218 -2.17 12.56 -1.63
C PHE A 218 -1.66 13.49 -0.52
N ALA A 219 -2.33 13.51 0.66
CA ALA A 219 -1.94 14.40 1.75
C ALA A 219 -0.51 14.17 2.26
N TYR A 220 -0.04 12.91 2.28
CA TYR A 220 1.35 12.60 2.65
C TYR A 220 2.36 13.14 1.65
N LEU A 221 2.10 12.98 0.34
CA LEU A 221 2.92 13.55 -0.74
C LEU A 221 2.92 15.09 -0.67
N GLY A 222 1.73 15.66 -0.50
CA GLY A 222 1.53 17.11 -0.38
C GLY A 222 2.33 17.70 0.78
N LYS A 223 2.24 17.08 1.96
CA LYS A 223 2.99 17.50 3.14
C LYS A 223 4.51 17.33 2.98
N ARG A 224 4.96 16.26 2.30
CA ARG A 224 6.37 16.00 2.07
C ARG A 224 7.01 17.03 1.16
N TYR A 225 6.36 17.39 0.06
CA TYR A 225 6.94 18.19 -0.99
C TYR A 225 6.27 19.56 -1.20
N GLN A 226 5.43 19.98 -0.25
CA GLN A 226 4.73 21.28 -0.27
C GLN A 226 3.84 21.44 -1.51
N LEU A 227 3.12 20.36 -1.87
CA LEU A 227 2.09 20.37 -2.91
C LEU A 227 0.71 20.52 -2.26
N ALA A 228 -0.20 21.26 -2.90
CA ALA A 228 -1.58 21.38 -2.48
C ALA A 228 -2.47 20.52 -3.39
N PHE A 229 -3.12 19.52 -2.81
CA PHE A 229 -4.08 18.68 -3.50
C PHE A 229 -5.50 19.14 -3.16
N ILE A 230 -6.34 19.24 -4.17
CA ILE A 230 -7.77 19.50 -4.05
C ILE A 230 -8.45 18.24 -4.58
N ALA A 231 -9.45 17.73 -3.88
CA ALA A 231 -10.18 16.54 -4.29
C ALA A 231 -11.69 16.74 -4.12
N PRO A 232 -12.52 16.39 -5.12
CA PRO A 232 -13.98 16.43 -5.01
C PRO A 232 -14.56 15.32 -4.15
N LEU A 233 -13.82 14.24 -3.96
CA LEU A 233 -14.17 13.12 -3.10
C LEU A 233 -13.25 13.08 -1.89
N GLY A 234 -13.82 12.77 -0.71
CA GLY A 234 -13.04 12.60 0.52
C GLY A 234 -12.14 11.36 0.47
N THR A 235 -11.40 11.15 1.54
CA THR A 235 -10.41 10.06 1.69
C THR A 235 -11.00 8.66 1.45
N ASN A 236 -12.25 8.44 1.88
CA ASN A 236 -12.96 7.14 1.78
C ASN A 236 -14.30 7.27 1.06
N SER A 237 -14.49 8.28 0.21
CA SER A 237 -15.79 8.58 -0.36
C SER A 237 -16.12 7.72 -1.57
N ASP A 238 -17.16 6.91 -1.46
CA ASP A 238 -17.81 6.21 -2.58
C ASP A 238 -18.95 7.01 -3.20
N SER A 239 -19.37 8.10 -2.54
CA SER A 239 -20.52 8.90 -2.99
C SER A 239 -20.10 9.98 -3.97
N GLN A 240 -20.88 10.17 -5.03
CA GLN A 240 -20.70 11.28 -5.95
C GLN A 240 -20.98 12.62 -5.24
N PRO A 241 -20.15 13.64 -5.46
CA PRO A 241 -20.38 14.95 -4.87
C PRO A 241 -21.67 15.58 -5.41
N SER A 242 -22.33 16.38 -4.58
CA SER A 242 -23.50 17.13 -5.03
C SER A 242 -23.13 18.16 -6.10
N ALA A 243 -24.11 18.58 -6.91
CA ALA A 243 -23.91 19.65 -7.90
C ALA A 243 -23.37 20.94 -7.27
N ARG A 244 -23.80 21.25 -6.04
CA ARG A 244 -23.28 22.41 -5.27
C ARG A 244 -21.81 22.23 -4.92
N ALA A 245 -21.40 21.04 -4.46
CA ALA A 245 -19.98 20.75 -4.16
C ALA A 245 -19.12 20.87 -5.41
N VAL A 246 -19.57 20.34 -6.55
CA VAL A 246 -18.86 20.50 -7.84
C VAL A 246 -18.70 21.96 -8.23
N ALA A 247 -19.77 22.78 -8.10
CA ALA A 247 -19.69 24.21 -8.40
C ALA A 247 -18.68 24.95 -7.51
N LEU A 248 -18.63 24.61 -6.21
CA LEU A 248 -17.64 25.19 -5.28
C LEU A 248 -16.21 24.81 -5.67
N ILE A 249 -15.97 23.58 -6.08
CA ILE A 249 -14.64 23.13 -6.55
C ILE A 249 -14.25 23.86 -7.83
N ILE A 250 -15.15 24.03 -8.79
CA ILE A 250 -14.89 24.81 -10.01
C ILE A 250 -14.53 26.25 -9.67
N GLN A 251 -15.25 26.87 -8.74
CA GLN A 251 -14.91 28.20 -8.25
C GLN A 251 -13.52 28.22 -7.59
N GLN A 252 -13.21 27.27 -6.73
CA GLN A 252 -11.91 27.13 -6.06
C GLN A 252 -10.77 26.97 -7.07
N ILE A 253 -10.93 26.12 -8.09
CA ILE A 253 -9.96 25.91 -9.16
C ILE A 253 -9.62 27.24 -9.86
N ARG A 254 -10.63 28.04 -10.16
CA ARG A 254 -10.45 29.35 -10.82
C ARG A 254 -9.77 30.37 -9.92
N THR A 255 -10.15 30.43 -8.64
CA THR A 255 -9.61 31.41 -7.69
C THR A 255 -8.21 31.07 -7.21
N GLU A 256 -7.91 29.79 -7.06
CA GLU A 256 -6.63 29.30 -6.52
C GLU A 256 -5.60 28.97 -7.60
N ASN A 257 -5.92 29.18 -8.88
CA ASN A 257 -5.01 28.96 -10.00
C ASN A 257 -4.46 27.52 -10.06
N VAL A 258 -5.35 26.52 -9.97
CA VAL A 258 -5.00 25.11 -10.15
C VAL A 258 -4.43 24.90 -11.55
N ARG A 259 -3.32 24.14 -11.66
CA ARG A 259 -2.53 24.04 -12.90
C ARG A 259 -2.72 22.76 -13.68
N ALA A 260 -3.12 21.68 -13.00
CA ALA A 260 -3.34 20.38 -13.63
C ALA A 260 -4.43 19.59 -12.90
N ILE A 261 -5.06 18.70 -13.63
CA ILE A 261 -6.00 17.69 -13.13
C ILE A 261 -5.39 16.34 -13.42
N PHE A 262 -5.19 15.51 -12.39
CA PHE A 262 -4.69 14.15 -12.54
C PHE A 262 -5.84 13.15 -12.42
N LEU A 263 -5.95 12.27 -13.41
CA LEU A 263 -6.89 11.15 -13.37
C LEU A 263 -6.29 10.00 -12.57
N GLU A 264 -7.17 9.25 -11.93
CA GLU A 264 -6.82 8.04 -11.21
C GLU A 264 -7.49 6.83 -11.86
N ASN A 265 -6.75 5.74 -12.04
CA ASN A 265 -7.24 4.53 -12.67
C ASN A 265 -8.29 3.76 -11.85
N VAL A 266 -8.35 4.05 -10.53
CA VAL A 266 -9.30 3.42 -9.58
C VAL A 266 -10.61 4.20 -9.42
N LYS A 267 -10.76 5.36 -10.06
CA LYS A 267 -11.93 6.24 -9.95
C LYS A 267 -12.52 6.59 -11.30
N ASP A 268 -13.84 6.86 -11.33
CA ASP A 268 -14.52 7.31 -12.54
C ASP A 268 -14.02 8.70 -12.97
N ALA A 269 -13.42 8.76 -14.15
CA ALA A 269 -12.83 9.97 -14.69
C ALA A 269 -13.86 11.04 -15.14
N ARG A 270 -15.14 10.69 -15.29
CA ARG A 270 -16.17 11.57 -15.90
C ARG A 270 -16.32 12.90 -15.17
N LEU A 271 -16.30 12.88 -13.83
CA LEU A 271 -16.40 14.09 -13.03
C LEU A 271 -15.21 15.02 -13.27
N LEU A 272 -13.99 14.52 -13.22
CA LEU A 272 -12.80 15.32 -13.44
C LEU A 272 -12.71 15.84 -14.88
N GLN A 273 -13.13 15.05 -15.86
CA GLN A 273 -13.24 15.50 -17.25
C GLN A 273 -14.27 16.60 -17.43
N GLN A 274 -15.40 16.56 -16.71
CA GLN A 274 -16.38 17.63 -16.70
C GLN A 274 -15.77 18.91 -16.10
N ILE A 275 -15.14 18.82 -14.94
CA ILE A 275 -14.47 19.94 -14.28
C ILE A 275 -13.40 20.55 -15.19
N ALA A 276 -12.62 19.72 -15.88
CA ALA A 276 -11.61 20.16 -16.84
C ALA A 276 -12.22 20.98 -17.99
N ARG A 277 -13.32 20.49 -18.58
CA ARG A 277 -14.03 21.25 -19.65
C ARG A 277 -14.56 22.58 -19.17
N GLU A 278 -15.07 22.67 -17.94
CA GLU A 278 -15.66 23.90 -17.39
C GLU A 278 -14.60 24.92 -16.92
N THR A 279 -13.40 24.45 -16.56
CA THR A 279 -12.32 25.31 -16.03
C THR A 279 -11.23 25.62 -17.05
N GLY A 280 -11.11 24.83 -18.10
CA GLY A 280 -10.01 24.92 -19.09
C GLY A 280 -8.67 24.41 -18.55
N VAL A 281 -8.63 23.77 -17.38
CA VAL A 281 -7.40 23.20 -16.79
C VAL A 281 -7.06 21.89 -17.50
N PRO A 282 -5.79 21.67 -17.90
CA PRO A 282 -5.40 20.45 -18.61
C PRO A 282 -5.51 19.21 -17.71
N VAL A 283 -5.95 18.11 -18.32
CA VAL A 283 -5.96 16.76 -17.74
C VAL A 283 -4.66 16.05 -18.09
N GLN A 284 -4.06 15.38 -17.12
CA GLN A 284 -2.86 14.57 -17.25
C GLN A 284 -3.15 13.09 -17.00
#